data_0b1ed3e97287912b0c76734cc9550a97
#
_entry.id   0b1ed3e97287912b0c76734cc9550a97
#
_cell.length_a   1.000
_cell.length_b   1.000
_cell.length_c   1.000
_cell.angle_alpha   90.00
_cell.angle_beta   90.00
_cell.angle_gamma   90.00
#
_symmetry.space_group_name_H-M   'P 1'
#
loop_
_entity.id
_entity.type
_entity.pdbx_description
1 polymer ?
#
loop_
_entity_poly.entity_id
_entity_poly.type
_entity_poly.pdbx_seq_one_letter_code
_entity_poly.pdbx_strand_id
1 'polypeptide(L)' 'MAIRDMFSFLFQRSSAEERVAAYVIREHDRRRNLAEILEDRYVQNRLTPEQRARLLDRPEVIKAIGNDTIADARHSQA' A
#
# COMPACT_ATOMS: atom_id res chain seq x y z
N MET A 1 12.84 22.97 -9.15
CA MET A 1 11.80 22.61 -10.10
C MET A 1 12.03 21.26 -10.76
N ALA A 2 13.26 20.99 -11.18
CA ALA A 2 13.57 19.69 -11.78
C ALA A 2 13.25 18.53 -10.86
N ILE A 3 13.53 18.69 -9.57
CA ILE A 3 13.27 17.63 -8.61
C ILE A 3 11.77 17.36 -8.51
N ARG A 4 10.98 18.43 -8.52
CA ARG A 4 9.54 18.28 -8.46
C ARG A 4 9.00 17.56 -9.70
N ASP A 5 9.56 17.87 -10.87
CA ASP A 5 9.16 17.22 -12.12
C ASP A 5 9.50 15.74 -12.08
N MET A 6 10.67 15.39 -11.55
CA MET A 6 11.06 14.00 -11.40
C MET A 6 10.09 13.23 -10.51
N PHE A 7 9.71 13.83 -9.39
CA PHE A 7 8.76 13.19 -8.50
C PHE A 7 7.40 13.04 -9.16
N SER A 8 6.96 14.05 -9.89
CA SER A 8 5.69 13.97 -10.61
C SER A 8 5.70 12.82 -11.61
N PHE A 9 6.81 12.65 -12.31
CA PHE A 9 6.96 11.57 -13.28
C PHE A 9 6.84 10.20 -12.59
N LEU A 10 7.52 10.03 -11.48
CA LEU A 10 7.47 8.78 -10.72
C LEU A 10 6.07 8.51 -10.19
N PHE A 11 5.42 9.54 -9.68
CA PHE A 11 4.06 9.39 -9.15
C PHE A 11 3.07 9.03 -10.23
N GLN A 12 3.25 9.55 -11.43
CA GLN A 12 2.36 9.21 -12.53
C GLN A 12 2.42 7.73 -12.87
N ARG A 13 3.62 7.14 -12.78
CA ARG A 13 3.80 5.73 -13.11
C ARG A 13 3.20 4.81 -12.06
N SER A 14 3.18 5.24 -10.81
CA SER A 14 2.72 4.40 -9.71
C SER A 14 1.70 5.10 -8.83
N SER A 15 0.97 6.06 -9.39
CA SER A 15 0.09 6.89 -8.59
C SER A 15 -0.97 6.10 -7.84
N ALA A 16 -1.54 5.07 -8.47
CA ALA A 16 -2.55 4.26 -7.81
C ALA A 16 -1.95 3.51 -6.61
N GLU A 17 -0.80 2.89 -6.80
CA GLU A 17 -0.13 2.17 -5.72
C GLU A 17 0.31 3.13 -4.62
N GLU A 18 0.81 4.31 -5.01
CA GLU A 18 1.23 5.31 -4.03
C GLU A 18 0.07 5.76 -3.16
N ARG A 19 -1.05 6.06 -3.79
CA ARG A 19 -2.23 6.53 -3.06
C ARG A 19 -2.79 5.45 -2.16
N VAL A 20 -2.83 4.22 -2.63
CA VAL A 20 -3.33 3.12 -1.83
C VAL A 20 -2.36 2.83 -0.68
N ALA A 21 -1.05 2.91 -0.94
CA ALA A 21 -0.07 2.73 0.13
C ALA A 21 -0.29 3.75 1.24
N ALA A 22 -0.48 5.01 0.88
CA ALA A 22 -0.75 6.05 1.87
C ALA A 22 -2.04 5.79 2.63
N TYR A 23 -3.07 5.34 1.92
CA TYR A 23 -4.35 4.99 2.54
C TYR A 23 -4.18 3.85 3.54
N VAL A 24 -3.47 2.80 3.14
CA VAL A 24 -3.26 1.63 3.99
C VAL A 24 -2.50 2.02 5.26
N ILE A 25 -1.45 2.80 5.12
CA ILE A 25 -0.67 3.24 6.26
C ILE A 25 -1.52 4.07 7.21
N ARG A 26 -2.29 5.00 6.67
CA ARG A 26 -3.13 5.86 7.48
C ARG A 26 -4.22 5.07 8.22
N GLU A 27 -4.85 4.12 7.52
CA GLU A 27 -5.90 3.32 8.14
C GLU A 27 -5.32 2.38 9.19
N HIS A 28 -4.12 1.88 8.97
CA HIS A 28 -3.44 1.06 9.96
C HIS A 28 -3.12 1.88 11.21
N ASP A 29 -2.73 3.14 11.03
CA ASP A 29 -2.50 4.05 12.16
C ASP A 29 -3.77 4.26 12.98
N ARG A 30 -4.93 4.12 12.35
CA ARG A 30 -6.21 4.20 13.02
C ARG A 30 -6.60 2.90 13.70
N ARG A 31 -5.66 1.98 13.81
CA ARG A 31 -5.81 0.70 14.47
C ARG A 31 -6.72 -0.27 13.73
N ARG A 32 -6.82 -0.11 12.43
CA ARG A 32 -7.53 -1.09 11.61
C ARG A 32 -6.61 -2.25 11.30
N ASN A 33 -7.19 -3.45 11.23
CA ASN A 33 -6.45 -4.65 10.85
C ASN A 33 -6.01 -4.56 9.39
N LEU A 34 -4.75 -4.88 9.11
CA LEU A 34 -4.22 -4.76 7.75
C LEU A 34 -4.97 -5.64 6.75
N ALA A 35 -5.27 -6.89 7.12
CA ALA A 35 -6.01 -7.78 6.23
C ALA A 35 -7.38 -7.19 5.87
N GLU A 36 -8.02 -6.57 6.85
CA GLU A 36 -9.31 -5.92 6.65
C GLU A 36 -9.18 -4.72 5.71
N ILE A 37 -8.13 -3.92 5.89
CA ILE A 37 -7.88 -2.77 5.03
C ILE A 37 -7.69 -3.23 3.58
N LEU A 38 -6.96 -4.31 3.39
CA LEU A 38 -6.69 -4.83 2.04
C LEU A 38 -7.96 -5.34 1.36
N GLU A 39 -8.98 -5.70 2.12
CA GLU A 39 -10.25 -6.13 1.57
C GLU A 39 -11.22 -4.98 1.38
N ASP A 40 -10.85 -3.78 1.79
CA ASP A 40 -11.66 -2.60 1.58
C ASP A 40 -11.87 -2.37 0.08
N ARG A 41 -13.07 -1.93 -0.27
CA ARG A 41 -13.40 -1.66 -1.67
C ARG A 41 -12.46 -0.65 -2.29
N TYR A 42 -12.03 0.32 -1.51
CA TYR A 42 -11.10 1.33 -2.00
C TYR A 42 -9.85 0.67 -2.58
N VAL A 43 -9.30 -0.30 -1.85
CA VAL A 43 -8.10 -1.01 -2.28
C VAL A 43 -8.44 -1.98 -3.42
N GLN A 44 -9.51 -2.73 -3.27
CA GLN A 44 -9.91 -3.74 -4.26
C GLN A 44 -10.17 -3.12 -5.62
N ASN A 45 -10.78 -1.95 -5.66
CA ASN A 45 -11.13 -1.29 -6.90
C ASN A 45 -9.95 -0.64 -7.60
N ARG A 46 -8.87 -0.40 -6.89
CA ARG A 46 -7.72 0.33 -7.43
C ARG A 46 -6.53 -0.53 -7.76
N LEU A 47 -6.42 -1.70 -7.15
CA LEU A 47 -5.26 -2.56 -7.33
C LEU A 47 -5.68 -3.97 -7.69
N THR A 48 -4.93 -4.57 -8.62
CA THR A 48 -5.04 -6.00 -8.90
C THR A 48 -4.41 -6.79 -7.75
N PRO A 49 -4.64 -8.11 -7.67
CA PRO A 49 -3.98 -8.92 -6.64
C PRO A 49 -2.46 -8.82 -6.69
N GLU A 50 -1.88 -8.75 -7.89
CA GLU A 50 -0.43 -8.60 -8.03
C GLU A 50 0.05 -7.25 -7.51
N GLN A 51 -0.72 -6.21 -7.76
CA GLN A 51 -0.37 -4.87 -7.26
C GLN A 51 -0.48 -4.81 -5.74
N ARG A 52 -1.47 -5.48 -5.16
CA ARG A 52 -1.59 -5.54 -3.71
C ARG A 52 -0.39 -6.26 -3.09
N ALA A 53 0.07 -7.33 -3.72
CA ALA A 53 1.23 -8.05 -3.24
C ALA A 53 2.48 -7.16 -3.28
N ARG A 54 2.65 -6.39 -4.38
CA ARG A 54 3.77 -5.47 -4.49
C ARG A 54 3.70 -4.35 -3.48
N LEU A 55 2.49 -3.90 -3.16
CA LEU A 55 2.31 -2.85 -2.17
C LEU A 55 2.88 -3.28 -0.83
N LEU A 56 2.67 -4.52 -0.46
CA LEU A 56 3.17 -5.06 0.81
C LEU A 56 4.70 -5.22 0.82
N ASP A 57 5.34 -5.16 -0.34
CA ASP A 57 6.80 -5.18 -0.43
C ASP A 57 7.42 -3.79 -0.42
N ARG A 58 6.63 -2.74 -0.45
CA ARG A 58 7.18 -1.38 -0.48
C ARG A 58 7.85 -1.06 0.85
N PRO A 59 9.06 -0.50 0.82
CA PRO A 59 9.80 -0.19 2.05
C PRO A 59 9.02 0.71 3.00
N GLU A 60 8.32 1.70 2.49
CA GLU A 60 7.57 2.62 3.35
C GLU A 60 6.42 1.92 4.05
N VAL A 61 5.81 0.93 3.39
CA VAL A 61 4.73 0.16 3.98
C VAL A 61 5.28 -0.78 5.05
N ILE A 62 6.37 -1.46 4.73
CA ILE A 62 7.01 -2.38 5.69
C ILE A 62 7.44 -1.61 6.93
N LYS A 63 8.02 -0.45 6.75
CA LYS A 63 8.51 0.37 7.85
C LYS A 63 7.38 0.87 8.73
N ALA A 64 6.28 1.27 8.13
CA ALA A 64 5.15 1.83 8.87
C ALA A 64 4.34 0.76 9.58
N ILE A 65 4.22 -0.42 9.00
CA ILE A 65 3.31 -1.46 9.49
C ILE A 65 4.04 -2.58 10.23
N GLY A 66 5.22 -2.97 9.72
CA GLY A 66 6.02 -4.02 10.34
C GLY A 66 5.92 -5.34 9.60
N ASN A 67 7.02 -6.07 9.57
CA ASN A 67 7.13 -7.32 8.83
C ASN A 67 6.16 -8.40 9.32
N ASP A 68 5.98 -8.51 10.62
CA ASP A 68 5.11 -9.54 11.17
C ASP A 68 3.67 -9.35 10.76
N THR A 69 3.21 -8.10 10.80
CA THR A 69 1.83 -7.78 10.41
C THR A 69 1.64 -8.01 8.92
N ILE A 70 2.64 -7.67 8.13
CA ILE A 70 2.59 -7.87 6.68
C ILE A 70 2.56 -9.37 6.36
N ALA A 71 3.37 -10.17 7.05
CA ALA A 71 3.37 -11.61 6.83
C ALA A 71 2.01 -12.22 7.15
N ASP A 72 1.38 -11.77 8.24
CA ASP A 72 0.04 -12.23 8.60
C ASP A 72 -0.97 -11.86 7.53
N ALA A 73 -0.89 -10.65 7.01
CA ALA A 73 -1.81 -10.18 5.99
C ALA A 73 -1.65 -10.96 4.69
N ARG A 74 -0.40 -11.26 4.31
CA ARG A 74 -0.14 -12.07 3.12
C ARG A 74 -0.73 -13.46 3.25
N HIS A 75 -0.57 -14.04 4.42
CA HIS A 75 -1.11 -15.38 4.68
C HIS A 75 -2.63 -15.36 4.54
N SER A 76 -3.27 -14.31 5.04
CA SER A 76 -4.71 -14.17 4.92
C SER A 76 -5.18 -13.98 3.48
N GLN A 77 -4.33 -13.35 2.66
CA GLN A 77 -4.68 -13.08 1.26
C GLN A 77 -4.40 -14.28 0.35
N ALA A 78 -3.62 -15.23 0.83
CA ALA A 78 -3.36 -16.43 0.09
C ALA A 78 -4.56 -17.37 0.14
#